data_492899297adc87b6b582189cfdb9252b
#
_entry.id   492899297adc87b6b582189cfdb9252b
#
_cell.length_a   1.000
_cell.length_b   1.000
_cell.length_c   1.000
_cell.angle_alpha   90.00
_cell.angle_beta   90.00
_cell.angle_gamma   90.00
#
_symmetry.space_group_name_H-M   'P 1'
#
loop_
_entity.id
_entity.type
_entity.pdbx_description
1 polymer ?
#
loop_
_entity_poly.entity_id
_entity_poly.type
_entity_poly.pdbx_seq_one_letter_code
_entity_poly.pdbx_strand_id
1 'polypeptide(L)'
;DGSLFETEDNDAVDLWLKKHGKSGFVHELERFHPRLLAFVAAVFVFAGLIYRFAVPALVEVAVLVTPPAVTQWMASGTLLSLDKAVFSESALPEERQTEIRDAFNQVAALSSRGVGGYNLNFRQGGAIGPNAFALPDGTLVITDELIELADGDMDMIIGVLAHEIGHVEQEHSLRQLYRAAGVAGLIMLIAGDVGAAGEDILTSGAALMSLSHSRDAENEADRISVELMAKAGRDPRAIGRFFARLEEKLGLDGDSSFLSTHPGTAERRQAIDDHARAVEAGGS
;
A
#
# COMPACT_ATOMS: atom_id res chain seq x y z
N ASP A 1 33.79 -25.16 36.30
CA ASP A 1 35.19 -24.79 36.05
C ASP A 1 35.31 -24.41 34.59
N GLY A 2 35.36 -23.13 34.32
CA GLY A 2 35.40 -22.57 32.98
C GLY A 2 36.85 -22.33 32.50
N SER A 3 37.63 -23.42 32.39
CA SER A 3 38.99 -23.34 31.90
C SER A 3 39.01 -23.07 30.41
N LEU A 4 39.56 -21.94 29.97
CA LEU A 4 39.81 -21.61 28.59
C LEU A 4 41.12 -22.28 28.16
N PHE A 5 41.08 -23.01 27.03
CA PHE A 5 42.26 -23.59 26.41
C PHE A 5 42.51 -22.86 25.08
N GLU A 6 43.66 -22.27 24.93
CA GLU A 6 44.05 -21.53 23.75
C GLU A 6 45.26 -22.24 23.09
N THR A 7 45.18 -22.53 21.80
CA THR A 7 46.21 -23.17 21.00
C THR A 7 46.21 -22.66 19.57
N GLU A 8 47.38 -22.54 18.97
CA GLU A 8 47.51 -22.22 17.54
C GLU A 8 47.44 -23.48 16.63
N ASP A 9 47.50 -24.68 17.24
CA ASP A 9 47.42 -25.95 16.53
C ASP A 9 45.97 -26.47 16.48
N ASN A 10 45.18 -25.88 15.64
CA ASN A 10 43.75 -26.24 15.44
C ASN A 10 43.61 -27.67 14.87
N ASP A 11 44.59 -28.14 14.08
CA ASP A 11 44.52 -29.47 13.46
C ASP A 11 44.73 -30.59 14.52
N ALA A 12 45.57 -30.35 15.52
CA ALA A 12 45.74 -31.30 16.64
C ALA A 12 44.50 -31.36 17.53
N VAL A 13 43.83 -30.23 17.75
CA VAL A 13 42.57 -30.18 18.50
C VAL A 13 41.45 -30.90 17.73
N ASP A 14 41.35 -30.69 16.44
CA ASP A 14 40.37 -31.36 15.56
C ASP A 14 40.58 -32.88 15.51
N LEU A 15 41.85 -33.34 15.47
CA LEU A 15 42.19 -34.75 15.53
C LEU A 15 41.86 -35.36 16.89
N TRP A 16 42.08 -34.63 17.98
CA TRP A 16 41.73 -35.06 19.33
C TRP A 16 40.21 -35.15 19.51
N LEU A 17 39.47 -34.15 19.05
CA LEU A 17 37.98 -34.10 19.08
C LEU A 17 37.37 -35.22 18.24
N LYS A 18 37.94 -35.52 17.06
CA LYS A 18 37.53 -36.67 16.24
C LYS A 18 37.72 -38.01 16.92
N LYS A 19 38.75 -38.12 17.75
CA LYS A 19 39.13 -39.39 18.44
C LYS A 19 38.35 -39.55 19.75
N HIS A 20 37.94 -38.48 20.42
CA HIS A 20 37.40 -38.53 21.80
C HIS A 20 36.08 -37.77 21.93
N GLY A 21 35.67 -36.98 20.96
CA GLY A 21 34.43 -36.21 20.98
C GLY A 21 33.37 -36.82 20.08
N LYS A 22 32.13 -36.83 20.57
CA LYS A 22 30.98 -36.91 19.66
C LYS A 22 30.90 -35.56 18.97
N SER A 23 31.41 -35.46 17.74
CA SER A 23 31.18 -34.26 16.93
C SER A 23 29.66 -34.07 16.82
N GLY A 24 29.15 -33.09 17.56
CA GLY A 24 27.73 -32.76 17.50
C GLY A 24 27.38 -32.32 16.07
N PHE A 25 26.20 -32.63 15.64
CA PHE A 25 25.61 -32.21 14.36
C PHE A 25 25.86 -30.71 14.06
N VAL A 26 25.98 -29.87 15.11
CA VAL A 26 26.30 -28.43 15.02
C VAL A 26 27.74 -28.20 14.53
N HIS A 27 28.71 -28.97 15.00
CA HIS A 27 30.13 -28.81 14.59
C HIS A 27 30.38 -29.29 13.15
N GLU A 28 29.57 -30.22 12.64
CA GLU A 28 29.60 -30.63 11.23
C GLU A 28 28.95 -29.55 10.31
N LEU A 29 27.99 -28.79 10.82
CA LEU A 29 27.36 -27.66 10.11
C LEU A 29 28.25 -26.42 10.08
N GLU A 30 29.09 -26.17 11.10
CA GLU A 30 30.02 -25.04 11.18
C GLU A 30 31.22 -25.16 10.23
N ARG A 31 31.57 -26.38 9.78
CA ARG A 31 32.55 -26.55 8.69
C ARG A 31 31.95 -26.01 7.38
N PHE A 32 32.66 -25.05 6.74
CA PHE A 32 32.38 -24.52 5.41
C PHE A 32 32.27 -25.69 4.41
N HIS A 33 31.06 -26.22 4.29
CA HIS A 33 30.79 -27.33 3.38
C HIS A 33 29.87 -26.81 2.27
N PRO A 34 30.07 -27.19 0.99
CA PRO A 34 29.17 -26.82 -0.11
C PRO A 34 27.72 -27.23 0.18
N ARG A 35 27.48 -28.20 1.06
CA ARG A 35 26.13 -28.58 1.55
C ARG A 35 25.46 -27.49 2.37
N LEU A 36 26.22 -26.71 3.17
CA LEU A 36 25.68 -25.58 3.94
C LEU A 36 25.22 -24.47 2.99
N LEU A 37 26.03 -24.15 1.98
CA LEU A 37 25.64 -23.19 0.95
C LEU A 37 24.40 -23.64 0.17
N ALA A 38 24.32 -24.93 -0.18
CA ALA A 38 23.14 -25.48 -0.84
C ALA A 38 21.90 -25.43 0.07
N PHE A 39 22.04 -25.70 1.37
CA PHE A 39 20.95 -25.59 2.33
C PHE A 39 20.49 -24.13 2.48
N VAL A 40 21.40 -23.18 2.67
CA VAL A 40 21.06 -21.75 2.73
C VAL A 40 20.36 -21.30 1.43
N ALA A 41 20.90 -21.68 0.27
CA ALA A 41 20.25 -21.38 -1.00
C ALA A 41 18.85 -21.99 -1.09
N ALA A 42 18.66 -23.23 -0.65
CA ALA A 42 17.35 -23.88 -0.61
C ALA A 42 16.35 -23.15 0.31
N VAL A 43 16.81 -22.64 1.46
CA VAL A 43 15.97 -21.81 2.36
C VAL A 43 15.52 -20.54 1.66
N PHE A 44 16.42 -19.83 0.98
CA PHE A 44 16.06 -18.60 0.24
C PHE A 44 15.12 -18.89 -0.94
N VAL A 45 15.37 -19.97 -1.69
CA VAL A 45 14.46 -20.40 -2.77
C VAL A 45 13.08 -20.73 -2.20
N PHE A 46 13.01 -21.48 -1.11
CA PHE A 46 11.75 -21.84 -0.45
C PHE A 46 11.01 -20.61 0.08
N ALA A 47 11.73 -19.67 0.72
CA ALA A 47 11.15 -18.39 1.13
C ALA A 47 10.63 -17.57 -0.06
N GLY A 48 11.36 -17.55 -1.17
CA GLY A 48 10.93 -16.93 -2.43
C GLY A 48 9.67 -17.58 -2.99
N LEU A 49 9.55 -18.90 -2.93
CA LEU A 49 8.34 -19.62 -3.35
C LEU A 49 7.14 -19.29 -2.45
N ILE A 50 7.34 -19.25 -1.13
CA ILE A 50 6.28 -18.84 -0.19
C ILE A 50 5.84 -17.41 -0.51
N TYR A 51 6.77 -16.47 -0.64
CA TYR A 51 6.49 -15.08 -0.96
C TYR A 51 5.74 -14.94 -2.30
N ARG A 52 6.15 -15.69 -3.34
CA ARG A 52 5.61 -15.56 -4.70
C ARG A 52 4.25 -16.22 -4.89
N PHE A 53 3.95 -17.30 -4.13
CA PHE A 53 2.76 -18.13 -4.33
C PHE A 53 1.88 -18.25 -3.09
N ALA A 54 2.47 -18.55 -1.93
CA ALA A 54 1.66 -18.81 -0.73
C ALA A 54 1.12 -17.50 -0.12
N VAL A 55 1.95 -16.44 -0.03
CA VAL A 55 1.49 -15.15 0.53
C VAL A 55 0.34 -14.57 -0.29
N PRO A 56 0.40 -14.45 -1.63
CA PRO A 56 -0.73 -13.95 -2.42
C PRO A 56 -2.00 -14.80 -2.24
N ALA A 57 -1.88 -16.12 -2.26
CA ALA A 57 -3.03 -17.00 -2.08
C ALA A 57 -3.69 -16.84 -0.70
N LEU A 58 -2.88 -16.71 0.36
CA LEU A 58 -3.36 -16.46 1.72
C LEU A 58 -4.01 -15.09 1.86
N VAL A 59 -3.46 -14.07 1.18
CA VAL A 59 -4.03 -12.72 1.14
C VAL A 59 -5.43 -12.75 0.55
N GLU A 60 -5.64 -13.41 -0.60
CA GLU A 60 -6.98 -13.49 -1.21
C GLU A 60 -7.99 -14.20 -0.29
N VAL A 61 -7.56 -15.28 0.38
CA VAL A 61 -8.41 -15.95 1.37
C VAL A 61 -8.71 -15.04 2.56
N ALA A 62 -7.70 -14.33 3.09
CA ALA A 62 -7.87 -13.43 4.23
C ALA A 62 -8.85 -12.29 3.88
N VAL A 63 -8.70 -11.68 2.71
CA VAL A 63 -9.61 -10.63 2.23
C VAL A 63 -11.04 -11.17 2.14
N LEU A 64 -11.23 -12.32 1.51
CA LEU A 64 -12.55 -12.94 1.33
C LEU A 64 -13.27 -13.24 2.64
N VAL A 65 -12.53 -13.64 3.69
CA VAL A 65 -13.13 -14.01 4.97
C VAL A 65 -13.17 -12.88 6.00
N THR A 66 -12.62 -11.71 5.67
CA THR A 66 -12.58 -10.55 6.58
C THR A 66 -13.98 -9.96 6.77
N PRO A 67 -14.53 -9.98 7.99
CA PRO A 67 -15.83 -9.38 8.24
C PRO A 67 -15.78 -7.84 8.13
N PRO A 68 -16.87 -7.19 7.68
CA PRO A 68 -16.93 -5.72 7.61
C PRO A 68 -16.63 -5.01 8.93
N ALA A 69 -16.96 -5.62 10.07
CA ALA A 69 -16.64 -5.06 11.38
C ALA A 69 -15.13 -4.88 11.61
N VAL A 70 -14.31 -5.76 11.04
CA VAL A 70 -12.84 -5.68 11.13
C VAL A 70 -12.32 -4.50 10.31
N THR A 71 -12.77 -4.33 9.06
CA THR A 71 -12.37 -3.20 8.22
C THR A 71 -12.81 -1.87 8.82
N GLN A 72 -14.01 -1.79 9.40
CA GLN A 72 -14.49 -0.61 10.12
C GLN A 72 -13.63 -0.28 11.35
N TRP A 73 -13.29 -1.29 12.15
CA TRP A 73 -12.41 -1.09 13.32
C TRP A 73 -11.03 -0.59 12.90
N MET A 74 -10.45 -1.19 11.87
CA MET A 74 -9.16 -0.78 11.31
C MET A 74 -9.21 0.66 10.79
N ALA A 75 -10.21 1.01 9.99
CA ALA A 75 -10.37 2.34 9.42
C ALA A 75 -10.54 3.40 10.52
N SER A 76 -11.40 3.13 11.50
CA SER A 76 -11.63 4.06 12.64
C SER A 76 -10.37 4.28 13.45
N GLY A 77 -9.60 3.23 13.74
CA GLY A 77 -8.32 3.32 14.46
C GLY A 77 -7.27 4.10 13.67
N THR A 78 -7.17 3.85 12.37
CA THR A 78 -6.25 4.56 11.46
C THR A 78 -6.60 6.04 11.40
N LEU A 79 -7.86 6.38 11.12
CA LEU A 79 -8.30 7.78 11.01
C LEU A 79 -8.07 8.54 12.33
N LEU A 80 -8.42 7.94 13.48
CA LEU A 80 -8.18 8.54 14.79
C LEU A 80 -6.69 8.79 15.06
N SER A 81 -5.81 7.88 14.64
CA SER A 81 -4.36 8.04 14.79
C SER A 81 -3.83 9.17 13.92
N LEU A 82 -4.31 9.26 12.68
CA LEU A 82 -3.94 10.30 11.73
C LEU A 82 -4.47 11.68 12.15
N ASP A 83 -5.71 11.77 12.65
CA ASP A 83 -6.29 13.01 13.18
C ASP A 83 -5.53 13.52 14.41
N LYS A 84 -4.90 12.64 15.20
CA LYS A 84 -4.07 13.04 16.33
C LYS A 84 -2.65 13.46 15.98
N ALA A 85 -2.07 12.85 14.96
CA ALA A 85 -0.65 12.98 14.69
C ALA A 85 -0.35 13.94 13.51
N VAL A 86 -1.26 14.08 12.55
CA VAL A 86 -0.97 14.65 11.24
C VAL A 86 -2.02 15.64 10.76
N PHE A 87 -3.31 15.28 10.83
CA PHE A 87 -4.39 16.07 10.28
C PHE A 87 -4.94 17.10 11.25
N SER A 88 -5.53 18.14 10.67
CA SER A 88 -6.39 19.10 11.37
C SER A 88 -7.76 19.15 10.70
N GLU A 89 -8.73 19.78 11.36
CA GLU A 89 -10.04 20.03 10.76
C GLU A 89 -9.90 20.84 9.48
N SER A 90 -10.69 20.50 8.47
CA SER A 90 -10.70 21.23 7.19
C SER A 90 -11.06 22.71 7.39
N ALA A 91 -10.33 23.59 6.73
CA ALA A 91 -10.63 25.02 6.68
C ALA A 91 -11.51 25.41 5.49
N LEU A 92 -11.91 24.45 4.65
CA LEU A 92 -12.79 24.71 3.52
C LEU A 92 -14.18 25.17 4.02
N PRO A 93 -14.79 26.19 3.36
CA PRO A 93 -16.17 26.56 3.63
C PRO A 93 -17.11 25.35 3.50
N GLU A 94 -18.10 25.25 4.36
CA GLU A 94 -19.07 24.14 4.37
C GLU A 94 -19.81 24.00 3.03
N GLU A 95 -20.09 25.14 2.38
CA GLU A 95 -20.67 25.16 1.03
C GLU A 95 -19.78 24.42 0.01
N ARG A 96 -18.46 24.64 0.06
CA ARG A 96 -17.51 23.97 -0.82
C ARG A 96 -17.40 22.48 -0.54
N GLN A 97 -17.38 22.08 0.73
CA GLN A 97 -17.40 20.68 1.12
C GLN A 97 -18.69 19.99 0.63
N THR A 98 -19.82 20.67 0.73
CA THR A 98 -21.11 20.16 0.26
C THR A 98 -21.13 20.00 -1.25
N GLU A 99 -20.66 21.01 -2.00
CA GLU A 99 -20.55 20.96 -3.47
C GLU A 99 -19.72 19.75 -3.94
N ILE A 100 -18.55 19.53 -3.33
CA ILE A 100 -17.68 18.39 -3.65
C ILE A 100 -18.37 17.08 -3.27
N ARG A 101 -19.01 17.02 -2.10
CA ARG A 101 -19.73 15.82 -1.64
C ARG A 101 -20.88 15.45 -2.56
N ASP A 102 -21.63 16.44 -3.04
CA ASP A 102 -22.75 16.20 -3.96
C ASP A 102 -22.24 15.70 -5.32
N ALA A 103 -21.17 16.29 -5.84
CA ALA A 103 -20.54 15.84 -7.07
C ALA A 103 -19.94 14.43 -6.92
N PHE A 104 -19.30 14.13 -5.80
CA PHE A 104 -18.79 12.80 -5.45
C PHE A 104 -19.93 11.77 -5.38
N ASN A 105 -21.02 12.08 -4.70
CA ASN A 105 -22.16 11.18 -4.54
C ASN A 105 -22.79 10.79 -5.89
N GLN A 106 -22.79 11.70 -6.89
CA GLN A 106 -23.25 11.38 -8.25
C GLN A 106 -22.41 10.28 -8.90
N VAL A 107 -21.07 10.33 -8.71
CA VAL A 107 -20.15 9.31 -9.23
C VAL A 107 -20.20 8.03 -8.40
N ALA A 108 -20.20 8.14 -7.08
CA ALA A 108 -20.31 7.02 -6.16
C ALA A 108 -21.59 6.19 -6.36
N ALA A 109 -22.71 6.84 -6.75
CA ALA A 109 -23.95 6.14 -7.07
C ALA A 109 -23.83 5.17 -8.26
N LEU A 110 -22.83 5.37 -9.13
CA LEU A 110 -22.57 4.54 -10.32
C LEU A 110 -21.58 3.41 -10.05
N SER A 111 -21.00 3.40 -8.86
CA SER A 111 -20.06 2.36 -8.40
C SER A 111 -20.80 1.11 -7.92
N SER A 112 -20.07 0.01 -7.73
CA SER A 112 -20.65 -1.27 -7.28
C SER A 112 -21.23 -1.21 -5.86
N ARG A 113 -20.65 -0.37 -4.98
CA ARG A 113 -21.09 -0.21 -3.58
C ARG A 113 -22.18 0.87 -3.41
N GLY A 114 -22.39 1.72 -4.42
CA GLY A 114 -23.30 2.86 -4.35
C GLY A 114 -22.87 3.92 -3.33
N VAL A 115 -23.66 4.98 -3.16
CA VAL A 115 -23.33 6.09 -2.24
C VAL A 115 -23.10 5.62 -0.80
N GLY A 116 -23.88 4.66 -0.32
CA GLY A 116 -23.77 4.16 1.06
C GLY A 116 -22.50 3.35 1.34
N GLY A 117 -21.72 3.01 0.32
CA GLY A 117 -20.46 2.29 0.44
C GLY A 117 -19.25 3.18 0.78
N TYR A 118 -19.45 4.50 0.86
CA TYR A 118 -18.36 5.47 1.02
C TYR A 118 -18.70 6.58 2.02
N ASN A 119 -17.67 7.06 2.74
CA ASN A 119 -17.77 8.19 3.64
C ASN A 119 -16.61 9.18 3.36
N LEU A 120 -16.94 10.31 2.70
CA LEU A 120 -15.96 11.33 2.33
C LEU A 120 -15.70 12.30 3.48
N ASN A 121 -14.43 12.41 3.88
CA ASN A 121 -13.93 13.27 4.94
C ASN A 121 -12.94 14.29 4.39
N PHE A 122 -13.05 15.54 4.85
CA PHE A 122 -12.14 16.63 4.50
C PHE A 122 -11.21 16.92 5.66
N ARG A 123 -9.92 17.15 5.38
CA ARG A 123 -8.89 17.47 6.38
C ARG A 123 -7.89 18.47 5.84
N GLN A 124 -7.29 19.24 6.73
CA GLN A 124 -6.02 19.90 6.39
C GLN A 124 -4.90 18.87 6.47
N GLY A 125 -4.14 18.73 5.40
CA GLY A 125 -3.03 17.77 5.27
C GLY A 125 -1.77 18.20 6.00
N GLY A 126 -1.60 19.49 6.25
CA GLY A 126 -0.43 20.04 6.92
C GLY A 126 0.88 19.63 6.24
N ALA A 127 1.73 18.90 6.94
CA ALA A 127 3.02 18.42 6.40
C ALA A 127 2.88 17.38 5.27
N ILE A 128 1.73 16.70 5.17
CA ILE A 128 1.44 15.75 4.08
C ILE A 128 1.15 16.51 2.77
N GLY A 129 0.57 17.71 2.86
CA GLY A 129 0.18 18.51 1.71
C GLY A 129 -0.95 17.90 0.88
N PRO A 130 -0.96 18.10 -0.46
CA PRO A 130 -1.97 17.56 -1.34
C PRO A 130 -2.02 16.04 -1.30
N ASN A 131 -3.15 15.47 -0.82
CA ASN A 131 -3.33 14.02 -0.73
C ASN A 131 -4.81 13.62 -0.74
N ALA A 132 -5.07 12.39 -1.18
CA ALA A 132 -6.32 11.68 -0.97
C ALA A 132 -5.99 10.19 -0.77
N PHE A 133 -6.81 9.49 0.00
CA PHE A 133 -6.64 8.05 0.22
C PHE A 133 -7.94 7.42 0.68
N ALA A 134 -8.03 6.11 0.45
CA ALA A 134 -9.15 5.29 0.88
C ALA A 134 -8.74 4.28 1.96
N LEU A 135 -9.58 4.14 2.97
CA LEU A 135 -9.48 3.11 4.01
C LEU A 135 -10.32 1.88 3.62
N PRO A 136 -10.02 0.71 4.19
CA PRO A 136 -10.64 -0.56 3.78
C PRO A 136 -12.17 -0.62 3.92
N ASP A 137 -12.77 0.20 4.77
CA ASP A 137 -14.23 0.24 4.99
C ASP A 137 -14.98 1.14 4.00
N GLY A 138 -14.27 1.87 3.12
CA GLY A 138 -14.84 2.86 2.22
C GLY A 138 -14.81 4.29 2.76
N THR A 139 -14.14 4.53 3.89
CA THR A 139 -13.82 5.88 4.34
C THR A 139 -12.77 6.49 3.42
N LEU A 140 -13.10 7.61 2.77
CA LEU A 140 -12.20 8.40 1.96
C LEU A 140 -11.79 9.67 2.71
N VAL A 141 -10.54 10.06 2.58
CA VAL A 141 -10.03 11.33 3.09
C VAL A 141 -9.44 12.11 1.91
N ILE A 142 -9.75 13.40 1.84
CA ILE A 142 -9.17 14.33 0.88
C ILE A 142 -8.67 15.55 1.64
N THR A 143 -7.47 16.05 1.26
CA THR A 143 -6.90 17.23 1.91
C THR A 143 -7.32 18.53 1.22
N ASP A 144 -7.42 19.59 2.02
CA ASP A 144 -7.70 20.93 1.51
C ASP A 144 -6.68 21.36 0.45
N GLU A 145 -5.41 21.01 0.67
CA GLU A 145 -4.31 21.29 -0.24
C GLU A 145 -4.45 20.60 -1.61
N LEU A 146 -5.06 19.40 -1.66
CA LEU A 146 -5.38 18.76 -2.94
C LEU A 146 -6.48 19.53 -3.68
N ILE A 147 -7.49 19.98 -2.97
CA ILE A 147 -8.61 20.75 -3.52
C ILE A 147 -8.12 22.11 -4.03
N GLU A 148 -7.23 22.76 -3.30
CA GLU A 148 -6.56 24.00 -3.74
C GLU A 148 -5.68 23.77 -4.97
N LEU A 149 -4.94 22.64 -5.03
CA LEU A 149 -4.10 22.28 -6.16
C LEU A 149 -4.91 22.12 -7.45
N ALA A 150 -6.13 21.57 -7.34
CA ALA A 150 -7.04 21.43 -8.48
C ALA A 150 -7.57 22.77 -9.02
N ASP A 151 -7.35 23.90 -8.30
CA ASP A 151 -7.60 25.26 -8.76
C ASP A 151 -9.02 25.48 -9.31
N GLY A 152 -10.00 24.92 -8.61
CA GLY A 152 -11.42 25.01 -8.96
C GLY A 152 -11.91 23.99 -10.00
N ASP A 153 -11.04 23.17 -10.59
CA ASP A 153 -11.45 22.10 -11.51
C ASP A 153 -12.10 20.95 -10.72
N MET A 154 -13.44 20.94 -10.71
CA MET A 154 -14.22 19.93 -10.01
C MET A 154 -13.97 18.53 -10.58
N ASP A 155 -13.77 18.39 -11.89
CA ASP A 155 -13.53 17.10 -12.50
C ASP A 155 -12.20 16.49 -12.06
N MET A 156 -11.15 17.31 -11.83
CA MET A 156 -9.90 16.81 -11.25
C MET A 156 -10.12 16.26 -9.83
N ILE A 157 -10.85 16.99 -8.97
CA ILE A 157 -11.15 16.54 -7.60
C ILE A 157 -11.92 15.22 -7.64
N ILE A 158 -12.98 15.16 -8.45
CA ILE A 158 -13.83 13.97 -8.54
C ILE A 158 -13.11 12.81 -9.24
N GLY A 159 -12.23 13.08 -10.20
CA GLY A 159 -11.38 12.07 -10.84
C GLY A 159 -10.44 11.38 -9.85
N VAL A 160 -9.83 12.15 -8.92
CA VAL A 160 -9.03 11.59 -7.82
C VAL A 160 -9.92 10.77 -6.89
N LEU A 161 -11.07 11.28 -6.47
CA LEU A 161 -11.99 10.55 -5.59
C LEU A 161 -12.56 9.29 -6.26
N ALA A 162 -12.77 9.29 -7.59
CA ALA A 162 -13.17 8.11 -8.35
C ALA A 162 -12.04 7.07 -8.43
N HIS A 163 -10.79 7.50 -8.45
CA HIS A 163 -9.62 6.61 -8.32
C HIS A 163 -9.59 5.96 -6.93
N GLU A 164 -9.86 6.70 -5.86
CA GLU A 164 -9.97 6.16 -4.51
C GLU A 164 -11.13 5.15 -4.38
N ILE A 165 -12.27 5.41 -5.07
CA ILE A 165 -13.33 4.39 -5.19
C ILE A 165 -12.77 3.10 -5.81
N GLY A 166 -11.93 3.20 -6.84
CA GLY A 166 -11.27 2.04 -7.45
C GLY A 166 -10.46 1.22 -6.43
N HIS A 167 -9.69 1.89 -5.58
CA HIS A 167 -8.95 1.21 -4.51
C HIS A 167 -9.87 0.51 -3.49
N VAL A 168 -11.00 1.12 -3.15
CA VAL A 168 -12.00 0.50 -2.25
C VAL A 168 -12.67 -0.71 -2.89
N GLU A 169 -13.11 -0.59 -4.14
CA GLU A 169 -13.82 -1.68 -4.85
C GLU A 169 -12.94 -2.91 -5.04
N GLN A 170 -11.66 -2.69 -5.31
CA GLN A 170 -10.65 -3.74 -5.47
C GLN A 170 -9.98 -4.14 -4.15
N GLU A 171 -10.40 -3.54 -3.02
CA GLU A 171 -9.87 -3.83 -1.67
C GLU A 171 -8.34 -3.75 -1.59
N HIS A 172 -7.73 -2.83 -2.37
CA HIS A 172 -6.27 -2.72 -2.51
C HIS A 172 -5.57 -2.47 -1.18
N SER A 173 -6.11 -1.58 -0.34
CA SER A 173 -5.55 -1.25 0.98
C SER A 173 -5.57 -2.47 1.91
N LEU A 174 -6.63 -3.28 1.88
CA LEU A 174 -6.74 -4.49 2.69
C LEU A 174 -5.77 -5.58 2.21
N ARG A 175 -5.67 -5.79 0.88
CA ARG A 175 -4.69 -6.71 0.29
C ARG A 175 -3.26 -6.32 0.61
N GLN A 176 -2.96 -5.04 0.56
CA GLN A 176 -1.65 -4.49 0.86
C GLN A 176 -1.28 -4.73 2.34
N LEU A 177 -2.20 -4.49 3.27
CA LEU A 177 -1.99 -4.75 4.68
C LEU A 177 -1.71 -6.23 4.95
N TYR A 178 -2.53 -7.14 4.42
CA TYR A 178 -2.32 -8.57 4.59
C TYR A 178 -1.03 -9.06 3.93
N ARG A 179 -0.64 -8.49 2.80
CA ARG A 179 0.65 -8.79 2.16
C ARG A 179 1.82 -8.35 3.04
N ALA A 180 1.76 -7.14 3.61
CA ALA A 180 2.77 -6.63 4.51
C ALA A 180 2.89 -7.50 5.78
N ALA A 181 1.76 -7.89 6.38
CA ALA A 181 1.73 -8.80 7.52
C ALA A 181 2.29 -10.20 7.17
N GLY A 182 1.99 -10.73 5.99
CA GLY A 182 2.53 -11.99 5.51
C GLY A 182 4.06 -11.96 5.30
N VAL A 183 4.58 -10.86 4.76
CA VAL A 183 6.04 -10.64 4.63
C VAL A 183 6.70 -10.50 5.99
N ALA A 184 6.12 -9.73 6.91
CA ALA A 184 6.63 -9.59 8.28
C ALA A 184 6.66 -10.95 9.00
N GLY A 185 5.59 -11.76 8.86
CA GLY A 185 5.56 -13.11 9.40
C GLY A 185 6.64 -14.04 8.81
N LEU A 186 6.93 -13.93 7.51
CA LEU A 186 8.01 -14.69 6.86
C LEU A 186 9.39 -14.25 7.35
N ILE A 187 9.63 -12.96 7.52
CA ILE A 187 10.89 -12.42 8.09
C ILE A 187 11.06 -12.93 9.52
N MET A 188 10.01 -12.85 10.34
CA MET A 188 10.03 -13.35 11.72
C MET A 188 10.36 -14.85 11.79
N LEU A 189 9.83 -15.64 10.87
CA LEU A 189 10.10 -17.10 10.81
C LEU A 189 11.57 -17.40 10.48
N ILE A 190 12.22 -16.59 9.63
CA ILE A 190 13.60 -16.84 9.15
C ILE A 190 14.62 -16.19 10.07
N ALA A 191 14.40 -14.93 10.45
CA ALA A 191 15.36 -14.11 11.20
C ALA A 191 15.08 -14.06 12.71
N GLY A 192 13.89 -14.49 13.15
CA GLY A 192 13.46 -14.44 14.56
C GLY A 192 13.00 -13.08 15.04
N ASP A 193 13.12 -12.03 14.21
CA ASP A 193 12.73 -10.66 14.52
C ASP A 193 12.33 -9.92 13.25
N VAL A 194 11.31 -9.06 13.33
CA VAL A 194 10.84 -8.21 12.22
C VAL A 194 11.44 -6.81 12.25
N GLY A 195 12.14 -6.46 13.34
CA GLY A 195 12.63 -5.11 13.59
C GLY A 195 11.52 -4.08 13.82
N ALA A 196 11.89 -2.85 14.18
CA ALA A 196 10.93 -1.77 14.48
C ALA A 196 9.96 -1.47 13.32
N ALA A 197 10.44 -1.50 12.08
CA ALA A 197 9.60 -1.24 10.91
C ALA A 197 8.51 -2.31 10.71
N GLY A 198 8.80 -3.57 11.03
CA GLY A 198 7.80 -4.64 10.98
C GLY A 198 6.78 -4.55 12.11
N GLU A 199 7.22 -4.14 13.31
CA GLU A 199 6.32 -3.89 14.44
C GLU A 199 5.36 -2.73 14.15
N ASP A 200 5.84 -1.64 13.53
CA ASP A 200 5.01 -0.50 13.14
C ASP A 200 3.92 -0.89 12.13
N ILE A 201 4.25 -1.72 11.13
CA ILE A 201 3.27 -2.23 10.16
C ILE A 201 2.18 -3.07 10.85
N LEU A 202 2.55 -3.86 11.84
CA LEU A 202 1.61 -4.74 12.53
C LEU A 202 0.75 -4.01 13.58
N THR A 203 1.23 -2.89 14.12
CA THR A 203 0.60 -2.21 15.26
C THR A 203 0.00 -0.85 14.93
N SER A 204 0.43 -0.20 13.86
CA SER A 204 0.04 1.17 13.50
C SER A 204 -0.70 1.21 12.18
N GLY A 205 -1.99 1.60 12.22
CA GLY A 205 -2.75 1.89 11.00
C GLY A 205 -2.16 3.01 10.13
N ALA A 206 -1.32 3.89 10.71
CA ALA A 206 -0.61 4.94 9.98
C ALA A 206 0.39 4.38 8.95
N ALA A 207 0.87 3.14 9.13
CA ALA A 207 1.71 2.46 8.16
C ALA A 207 0.99 2.24 6.81
N LEU A 208 -0.34 2.17 6.79
CA LEU A 208 -1.11 2.08 5.53
C LEU A 208 -0.84 3.27 4.59
N MET A 209 -0.64 4.47 5.15
CA MET A 209 -0.34 5.67 4.34
C MET A 209 1.08 5.70 3.77
N SER A 210 1.99 4.89 4.28
CA SER A 210 3.37 4.83 3.79
C SER A 210 3.60 3.73 2.75
N LEU A 211 2.60 2.86 2.55
CA LEU A 211 2.68 1.77 1.60
C LEU A 211 2.23 2.25 0.21
N SER A 212 3.13 2.23 -0.76
CA SER A 212 2.82 2.48 -2.16
C SER A 212 2.05 1.32 -2.78
N HIS A 213 1.02 1.62 -3.55
CA HIS A 213 0.28 0.62 -4.31
C HIS A 213 1.13 0.02 -5.44
N SER A 214 0.82 -1.23 -5.81
CA SER A 214 1.48 -1.83 -6.98
C SER A 214 1.01 -1.17 -8.27
N ARG A 215 1.84 -1.22 -9.32
CA ARG A 215 1.47 -0.68 -10.64
C ARG A 215 0.16 -1.27 -11.17
N ASP A 216 -0.10 -2.55 -10.91
CA ASP A 216 -1.32 -3.21 -11.35
C ASP A 216 -2.54 -2.65 -10.59
N ALA A 217 -2.43 -2.43 -9.28
CA ALA A 217 -3.48 -1.82 -8.46
C ALA A 217 -3.78 -0.39 -8.89
N GLU A 218 -2.74 0.40 -9.22
CA GLU A 218 -2.88 1.75 -9.74
C GLU A 218 -3.60 1.76 -11.11
N ASN A 219 -3.20 0.87 -12.01
CA ASN A 219 -3.85 0.75 -13.33
C ASN A 219 -5.32 0.31 -13.22
N GLU A 220 -5.66 -0.55 -12.26
CA GLU A 220 -7.05 -0.92 -11.98
C GLU A 220 -7.86 0.25 -11.44
N ALA A 221 -7.32 1.00 -10.48
CA ALA A 221 -7.98 2.18 -9.93
C ALA A 221 -8.16 3.29 -10.98
N ASP A 222 -7.15 3.55 -11.82
CA ASP A 222 -7.24 4.48 -12.93
C ASP A 222 -8.34 4.09 -13.91
N ARG A 223 -8.44 2.81 -14.25
CA ARG A 223 -9.46 2.31 -15.17
C ARG A 223 -10.87 2.49 -14.61
N ILE A 224 -11.07 2.20 -13.32
CA ILE A 224 -12.34 2.41 -12.64
C ILE A 224 -12.69 3.89 -12.58
N SER A 225 -11.71 4.77 -12.30
CA SER A 225 -11.90 6.22 -12.33
C SER A 225 -12.40 6.69 -13.70
N VAL A 226 -11.72 6.30 -14.79
CA VAL A 226 -12.11 6.63 -16.17
C VAL A 226 -13.54 6.19 -16.47
N GLU A 227 -13.88 4.94 -16.13
CA GLU A 227 -15.22 4.38 -16.40
C GLU A 227 -16.31 5.08 -15.59
N LEU A 228 -16.08 5.36 -14.29
CA LEU A 228 -17.04 6.04 -13.44
C LEU A 228 -17.25 7.49 -13.90
N MET A 229 -16.18 8.20 -14.22
CA MET A 229 -16.25 9.57 -14.72
C MET A 229 -17.02 9.64 -16.06
N ALA A 230 -16.72 8.75 -16.99
CA ALA A 230 -17.45 8.67 -18.26
C ALA A 230 -18.94 8.36 -18.05
N LYS A 231 -19.29 7.38 -17.21
CA LYS A 231 -20.68 7.05 -16.86
C LYS A 231 -21.42 8.22 -16.22
N ALA A 232 -20.71 9.06 -15.47
CA ALA A 232 -21.25 10.27 -14.83
C ALA A 232 -21.38 11.46 -15.81
N GLY A 233 -20.96 11.31 -17.06
CA GLY A 233 -20.92 12.41 -18.04
C GLY A 233 -19.87 13.47 -17.72
N ARG A 234 -18.82 13.10 -16.97
CA ARG A 234 -17.68 13.93 -16.59
C ARG A 234 -16.47 13.61 -17.46
N ASP A 235 -15.40 14.42 -17.36
CA ASP A 235 -14.18 14.17 -18.12
C ASP A 235 -13.45 12.90 -17.61
N PRO A 236 -13.36 11.82 -18.40
CA PRO A 236 -12.70 10.58 -18.01
C PRO A 236 -11.17 10.71 -17.88
N ARG A 237 -10.57 11.83 -18.38
CA ARG A 237 -9.12 12.11 -18.29
C ARG A 237 -8.74 12.92 -17.07
N ALA A 238 -9.69 13.22 -16.20
CA ALA A 238 -9.50 14.15 -15.08
C ALA A 238 -8.36 13.75 -14.14
N ILE A 239 -8.21 12.46 -13.81
CA ILE A 239 -7.09 11.97 -12.98
C ILE A 239 -5.73 12.17 -13.67
N GLY A 240 -5.65 11.97 -14.99
CA GLY A 240 -4.45 12.24 -15.77
C GLY A 240 -4.05 13.72 -15.77
N ARG A 241 -5.05 14.62 -15.86
CA ARG A 241 -4.81 16.08 -15.73
C ARG A 241 -4.35 16.46 -14.33
N PHE A 242 -4.91 15.82 -13.31
CA PHE A 242 -4.46 16.03 -11.93
C PHE A 242 -2.98 15.67 -11.74
N PHE A 243 -2.52 14.52 -12.26
CA PHE A 243 -1.10 14.15 -12.24
C PHE A 243 -0.22 15.19 -12.95
N ALA A 244 -0.65 15.67 -14.13
CA ALA A 244 0.10 16.70 -14.83
C ALA A 244 0.18 18.02 -14.03
N ARG A 245 -0.90 18.42 -13.37
CA ARG A 245 -0.94 19.60 -12.50
C ARG A 245 -0.05 19.46 -11.28
N LEU A 246 -0.04 18.28 -10.66
CA LEU A 246 0.80 17.97 -9.51
C LEU A 246 2.28 18.05 -9.87
N GLU A 247 2.66 17.48 -11.02
CA GLU A 247 4.01 17.52 -11.58
C GLU A 247 4.46 18.97 -11.92
N GLU A 248 3.58 19.77 -12.51
CA GLU A 248 3.84 21.18 -12.82
C GLU A 248 4.13 22.00 -11.56
N LYS A 249 3.35 21.81 -10.50
CA LYS A 249 3.46 22.62 -9.27
C LYS A 249 4.56 22.18 -8.31
N LEU A 250 4.84 20.88 -8.22
CA LEU A 250 5.78 20.31 -7.25
C LEU A 250 7.10 19.86 -7.90
N GLY A 251 7.17 19.79 -9.25
CA GLY A 251 8.30 19.23 -9.99
C GLY A 251 8.27 17.69 -10.06
N LEU A 252 9.08 17.12 -10.96
CA LEU A 252 9.15 15.66 -11.18
C LEU A 252 9.69 14.90 -9.97
N ASP A 253 10.51 15.56 -9.15
CA ASP A 253 11.10 15.00 -7.92
C ASP A 253 10.39 15.56 -6.66
N GLY A 254 9.20 16.18 -6.83
CA GLY A 254 8.48 16.80 -5.72
C GLY A 254 8.06 15.76 -4.68
N ASP A 255 8.47 16.01 -3.43
CA ASP A 255 8.07 15.25 -2.24
C ASP A 255 6.57 15.46 -1.96
N SER A 256 5.69 14.87 -2.79
CA SER A 256 4.26 14.84 -2.47
C SER A 256 3.90 13.45 -1.92
N SER A 257 3.20 13.47 -0.82
CA SER A 257 2.67 12.26 -0.20
C SER A 257 1.77 11.48 -1.17
N PHE A 258 1.02 12.17 -2.03
CA PHE A 258 0.19 11.55 -3.05
C PHE A 258 1.03 10.78 -4.09
N LEU A 259 2.10 11.37 -4.63
CA LEU A 259 2.97 10.68 -5.60
C LEU A 259 3.77 9.53 -4.97
N SER A 260 4.05 9.58 -3.67
CA SER A 260 4.75 8.49 -2.99
C SER A 260 3.87 7.24 -2.85
N THR A 261 2.56 7.41 -2.67
CA THR A 261 1.58 6.32 -2.57
C THR A 261 1.00 5.95 -3.94
N HIS A 262 0.84 6.93 -4.85
CA HIS A 262 0.27 6.79 -6.19
C HIS A 262 1.23 7.34 -7.25
N PRO A 263 2.31 6.61 -7.62
CA PRO A 263 3.30 7.11 -8.56
C PRO A 263 2.67 7.49 -9.91
N GLY A 264 2.67 8.78 -10.25
CA GLY A 264 2.13 9.32 -11.49
C GLY A 264 3.17 9.23 -12.61
N THR A 265 3.23 8.11 -13.33
CA THR A 265 4.17 7.95 -14.44
C THR A 265 3.60 8.44 -15.77
N ALA A 266 4.47 8.74 -16.73
CA ALA A 266 4.06 9.09 -18.08
C ALA A 266 3.28 7.94 -18.74
N GLU A 267 3.66 6.69 -18.44
CA GLU A 267 2.98 5.50 -18.93
C GLU A 267 1.56 5.40 -18.39
N ARG A 268 1.32 5.73 -17.09
CA ARG A 268 -0.03 5.75 -16.51
C ARG A 268 -0.91 6.80 -17.19
N ARG A 269 -0.40 8.03 -17.38
CA ARG A 269 -1.16 9.09 -18.07
C ARG A 269 -1.53 8.67 -19.49
N GLN A 270 -0.62 8.01 -20.22
CA GLN A 270 -0.92 7.49 -21.54
C GLN A 270 -1.98 6.38 -21.50
N ALA A 271 -1.91 5.47 -20.52
CA ALA A 271 -2.89 4.41 -20.36
C ALA A 271 -4.30 4.95 -20.02
N ILE A 272 -4.38 6.00 -19.19
CA ILE A 272 -5.62 6.72 -18.89
C ILE A 272 -6.23 7.31 -20.16
N ASP A 273 -5.43 8.00 -21.00
CA ASP A 273 -5.89 8.58 -22.26
C ASP A 273 -6.35 7.53 -23.25
N ASP A 274 -5.64 6.40 -23.36
CA ASP A 274 -6.00 5.30 -24.24
C ASP A 274 -7.32 4.65 -23.80
N HIS A 275 -7.49 4.44 -22.49
CA HIS A 275 -8.70 3.86 -21.92
C HIS A 275 -9.89 4.82 -22.06
N ALA A 276 -9.70 6.12 -21.82
CA ALA A 276 -10.74 7.12 -22.00
C ALA A 276 -11.26 7.16 -23.45
N ARG A 277 -10.34 7.11 -24.45
CA ARG A 277 -10.73 7.00 -25.87
C ARG A 277 -11.51 5.74 -26.18
N ALA A 278 -11.14 4.61 -25.59
CA ALA A 278 -11.84 3.35 -25.79
C ALA A 278 -13.27 3.38 -25.21
N VAL A 279 -13.44 3.96 -24.02
CA VAL A 279 -14.75 4.10 -23.37
C VAL A 279 -15.65 5.05 -24.17
N GLU A 280 -15.13 6.19 -24.62
CA GLU A 280 -15.86 7.16 -25.46
C GLU A 280 -16.29 6.54 -26.80
N ALA A 281 -15.45 5.71 -27.42
CA ALA A 281 -15.76 5.05 -28.69
C ALA A 281 -16.76 3.88 -28.53
N GLY A 282 -16.77 3.19 -27.41
CA GLY A 282 -17.67 2.07 -27.12
C GLY A 282 -19.04 2.47 -26.58
N GLY A 283 -19.21 3.71 -26.17
CA GLY A 283 -20.45 4.28 -25.64
C GLY A 283 -21.37 4.91 -26.68
N SER A 284 -21.09 4.75 -27.98
CA SER A 284 -21.86 5.30 -29.10
C SER A 284 -22.89 4.31 -29.65
#